data_3df79a88cb5b6a426a968253879b93ee
#
_entry.id   3df79a88cb5b6a426a968253879b93ee
#
_cell.length_a   1.000
_cell.length_b   1.000
_cell.length_c   1.000
_cell.angle_alpha   90.00
_cell.angle_beta   90.00
_cell.angle_gamma   90.00
#
_symmetry.space_group_name_H-M   'P 1'
#
loop_
_entity.id
_entity.type
_entity.pdbx_description
1 polymer ?
#
loop_
_entity_poly.entity_id
_entity_poly.type
_entity_poly.pdbx_seq_one_letter_code
_entity_poly.pdbx_strand_id
1 'polypeptide(L)'
;VQTVTEECVRLLDRVRRELELSEEQFEVVDYKECFCFYHCNQEEKLQNHQAGLFDGSSEKIVYYSLEKEKRTKPCVVTIKEQKLGILTDDKDAGFLAMAQQAFDKQLVSTVYFVGSAFDGGWMQESLKYICRGRRAFLGKNLYSLGACFVAFQKKETEREYVYLGDSEFKMNISLKVRKKQELEFYSLVTAGENWYLKEHSCEVILDGTDTVELWLQHPYGREAKIESLELADLPKRPVRTTRIRITVHLLGDTKADIEIEDLGFGELFPSSEKVWKYTMEF
;
A
#
# COMPACT_ATOMS: atom_id res chain seq x y z
N VAL A 1 2.04 -14.08 1.73
CA VAL A 1 2.88 -14.56 0.61
C VAL A 1 4.22 -13.85 0.60
N GLN A 2 5.22 -14.39 -0.12
CA GLN A 2 6.54 -13.74 -0.21
C GLN A 2 6.47 -12.45 -1.03
N THR A 3 5.74 -12.49 -2.13
CA THR A 3 5.52 -11.36 -3.03
C THR A 3 4.10 -11.45 -3.57
N VAL A 4 3.37 -10.35 -3.55
CA VAL A 4 2.06 -10.26 -4.18
C VAL A 4 2.26 -10.06 -5.68
N THR A 5 1.63 -10.92 -6.48
CA THR A 5 1.56 -10.82 -7.93
C THR A 5 0.11 -10.98 -8.37
N GLU A 6 -0.24 -10.46 -9.54
CA GLU A 6 -1.59 -10.60 -10.08
C GLU A 6 -2.05 -12.06 -10.17
N GLU A 7 -1.16 -12.97 -10.59
CA GLU A 7 -1.44 -14.40 -10.65
C GLU A 7 -1.71 -15.00 -9.27
N CYS A 8 -0.89 -14.64 -8.27
CA CYS A 8 -1.06 -15.07 -6.88
C CYS A 8 -2.41 -14.61 -6.34
N VAL A 9 -2.77 -13.35 -6.58
CA VAL A 9 -4.05 -12.78 -6.14
C VAL A 9 -5.22 -13.50 -6.80
N ARG A 10 -5.19 -13.71 -8.11
CA ARG A 10 -6.23 -14.46 -8.84
C ARG A 10 -6.40 -15.89 -8.33
N LEU A 11 -5.29 -16.56 -8.04
CA LEU A 11 -5.32 -17.93 -7.49
C LEU A 11 -5.97 -17.95 -6.11
N LEU A 12 -5.54 -17.06 -5.23
CA LEU A 12 -6.03 -16.98 -3.86
C LEU A 12 -7.49 -16.49 -3.80
N ASP A 13 -7.92 -15.63 -4.72
CA ASP A 13 -9.35 -15.25 -4.83
C ASP A 13 -10.23 -16.44 -5.21
N ARG A 14 -9.77 -17.38 -6.05
CA ARG A 14 -10.51 -18.62 -6.28
C ARG A 14 -10.64 -19.44 -5.00
N VAL A 15 -9.54 -19.58 -4.23
CA VAL A 15 -9.58 -20.27 -2.93
C VAL A 15 -10.58 -19.59 -1.98
N ARG A 16 -10.59 -18.25 -1.94
CA ARG A 16 -11.55 -17.48 -1.16
C ARG A 16 -12.99 -17.83 -1.51
N ARG A 17 -13.31 -17.87 -2.82
CA ARG A 17 -14.65 -18.20 -3.32
C ARG A 17 -15.04 -19.65 -3.01
N GLU A 18 -14.14 -20.60 -3.17
CA GLU A 18 -14.39 -22.01 -2.81
C GLU A 18 -14.62 -22.20 -1.31
N LEU A 19 -14.00 -21.36 -0.47
CA LEU A 19 -14.22 -21.35 0.98
C LEU A 19 -15.41 -20.48 1.42
N GLU A 20 -16.15 -19.90 0.47
CA GLU A 20 -17.32 -19.02 0.71
C GLU A 20 -16.99 -17.81 1.63
N LEU A 21 -15.74 -17.34 1.60
CA LEU A 21 -15.31 -16.17 2.35
C LEU A 21 -15.68 -14.87 1.62
N SER A 22 -16.18 -13.88 2.36
CA SER A 22 -16.41 -12.53 1.81
C SER A 22 -15.09 -11.81 1.53
N GLU A 23 -15.13 -10.74 0.76
CA GLU A 23 -13.94 -9.90 0.51
C GLU A 23 -13.39 -9.26 1.77
N GLU A 24 -14.25 -8.96 2.74
CA GLU A 24 -13.85 -8.41 4.04
C GLU A 24 -13.15 -9.42 4.97
N GLN A 25 -13.35 -10.73 4.71
CA GLN A 25 -12.77 -11.82 5.51
C GLN A 25 -11.45 -12.33 4.95
N PHE A 26 -11.03 -11.82 3.79
CA PHE A 26 -9.88 -12.35 3.10
C PHE A 26 -9.02 -11.24 2.49
N GLU A 27 -7.73 -11.31 2.72
CA GLU A 27 -6.76 -10.39 2.14
C GLU A 27 -5.43 -11.09 1.87
N VAL A 28 -4.74 -10.65 0.82
CA VAL A 28 -3.43 -11.14 0.43
C VAL A 28 -2.40 -10.07 0.74
N VAL A 29 -1.45 -10.38 1.61
CA VAL A 29 -0.37 -9.48 2.03
C VAL A 29 0.99 -10.13 1.78
N ASP A 30 2.00 -9.34 1.48
CA ASP A 30 3.37 -9.82 1.32
C ASP A 30 4.18 -9.73 2.60
N TYR A 31 5.39 -10.30 2.58
CA TYR A 31 6.29 -10.31 3.73
C TYR A 31 6.81 -8.91 4.10
N LYS A 32 6.94 -8.01 3.12
CA LYS A 32 7.36 -6.63 3.37
C LYS A 32 6.25 -5.87 4.12
N GLU A 33 5.00 -6.01 3.68
CA GLU A 33 3.85 -5.42 4.35
C GLU A 33 3.71 -5.98 5.77
N CYS A 34 3.81 -7.32 5.94
CA CYS A 34 3.81 -7.95 7.26
C CYS A 34 4.92 -7.41 8.17
N PHE A 35 6.14 -7.22 7.64
CA PHE A 35 7.24 -6.63 8.41
C PHE A 35 6.96 -5.18 8.79
N CYS A 36 6.42 -4.39 7.87
CA CYS A 36 6.02 -3.00 8.14
C CYS A 36 5.06 -2.95 9.33
N PHE A 37 3.95 -3.67 9.25
CA PHE A 37 2.90 -3.64 10.26
C PHE A 37 3.36 -4.26 11.59
N TYR A 38 4.17 -5.30 11.55
CA TYR A 38 4.77 -5.85 12.76
C TYR A 38 5.63 -4.82 13.49
N HIS A 39 6.56 -4.15 12.77
CA HIS A 39 7.47 -3.18 13.38
C HIS A 39 6.73 -1.93 13.86
N CYS A 40 5.76 -1.42 13.10
CA CYS A 40 5.02 -0.23 13.45
C CYS A 40 4.11 -0.41 14.68
N ASN A 41 3.77 -1.64 15.03
CA ASN A 41 3.01 -1.98 16.24
C ASN A 41 3.88 -2.37 17.44
N GLN A 42 5.22 -2.22 17.35
CA GLN A 42 6.11 -2.40 18.48
C GLN A 42 6.18 -1.15 19.36
N GLU A 43 6.79 -1.30 20.55
CA GLU A 43 7.02 -0.18 21.46
C GLU A 43 7.77 0.97 20.77
N GLU A 44 7.38 2.21 21.02
CA GLU A 44 7.93 3.42 20.41
C GLU A 44 9.46 3.50 20.50
N LYS A 45 10.05 3.03 21.62
CA LYS A 45 11.52 2.98 21.82
C LYS A 45 12.27 2.10 20.79
N LEU A 46 11.57 1.18 20.10
CA LEU A 46 12.13 0.35 19.03
C LEU A 46 12.04 1.05 17.66
N GLN A 47 11.29 2.14 17.56
CA GLN A 47 10.96 2.84 16.32
C GLN A 47 11.71 4.17 16.17
N ASN A 48 12.80 4.39 16.93
CA ASN A 48 13.54 5.65 16.93
C ASN A 48 14.18 5.97 15.57
N HIS A 49 14.77 4.95 14.94
CA HIS A 49 15.44 5.02 13.63
C HIS A 49 14.90 3.94 12.70
N GLN A 50 15.61 3.66 11.61
CA GLN A 50 15.26 2.59 10.68
C GLN A 50 15.25 1.23 11.39
N ALA A 51 14.40 0.32 10.88
CA ALA A 51 14.42 -1.09 11.26
C ALA A 51 14.96 -1.94 10.13
N GLY A 52 15.74 -2.96 10.46
CA GLY A 52 16.27 -3.94 9.54
C GLY A 52 15.68 -5.32 9.78
N LEU A 53 15.45 -6.07 8.72
CA LEU A 53 15.06 -7.47 8.77
C LEU A 53 16.00 -8.29 7.87
N PHE A 54 16.69 -9.27 8.44
CA PHE A 54 17.38 -10.31 7.68
C PHE A 54 16.47 -11.51 7.53
N ASP A 55 16.15 -11.86 6.29
CA ASP A 55 15.37 -13.05 5.96
C ASP A 55 16.29 -14.12 5.39
N GLY A 56 16.41 -15.23 6.13
CA GLY A 56 17.14 -16.45 5.77
C GLY A 56 16.19 -17.64 5.62
N SER A 57 14.98 -17.43 5.15
CA SER A 57 14.01 -18.50 4.86
C SER A 57 14.34 -19.28 3.59
N SER A 58 15.18 -18.73 2.72
CA SER A 58 15.71 -19.35 1.51
C SER A 58 17.23 -19.54 1.61
N GLU A 59 17.85 -20.11 0.58
CA GLU A 59 19.32 -20.24 0.52
C GLU A 59 20.05 -18.89 0.54
N LYS A 60 19.40 -17.83 0.04
CA LYS A 60 19.96 -16.48 -0.03
C LYS A 60 19.43 -15.64 1.10
N ILE A 61 20.36 -14.94 1.77
CA ILE A 61 19.98 -13.92 2.76
C ILE A 61 19.53 -12.66 2.04
N VAL A 62 18.36 -12.18 2.42
CA VAL A 62 17.80 -10.92 1.95
C VAL A 62 17.70 -9.96 3.15
N TYR A 63 18.08 -8.72 2.93
CA TYR A 63 17.92 -7.67 3.92
C TYR A 63 16.84 -6.69 3.48
N TYR A 64 15.92 -6.39 4.39
CA TYR A 64 14.88 -5.39 4.22
C TYR A 64 15.13 -4.24 5.18
N SER A 65 15.19 -3.02 4.64
CA SER A 65 15.36 -1.77 5.41
C SER A 65 14.06 -0.99 5.40
N LEU A 66 13.46 -0.80 6.57
CA LEU A 66 12.23 -0.05 6.75
C LEU A 66 12.54 1.42 7.08
N GLU A 67 12.00 2.31 6.26
CA GLU A 67 12.12 3.77 6.41
C GLU A 67 10.76 4.39 6.68
N LYS A 68 10.70 5.34 7.63
CA LYS A 68 9.49 6.10 7.99
C LYS A 68 9.67 7.57 7.65
N GLU A 69 8.74 8.12 6.85
CA GLU A 69 8.66 9.56 6.63
C GLU A 69 7.75 10.21 7.70
N LYS A 70 8.38 10.63 8.79
CA LYS A 70 7.67 11.17 9.96
C LYS A 70 7.00 12.55 9.73
N ARG A 71 7.26 13.19 8.58
CA ARG A 71 6.70 14.51 8.24
C ARG A 71 5.33 14.41 7.59
N THR A 72 4.93 13.23 7.14
CA THR A 72 3.62 12.98 6.52
C THR A 72 2.59 12.54 7.55
N LYS A 73 1.32 12.80 7.26
CA LYS A 73 0.16 12.33 8.04
C LYS A 73 -0.89 11.79 7.07
N PRO A 74 -1.14 10.46 7.07
CA PRO A 74 -0.46 9.43 7.86
C PRO A 74 1.04 9.32 7.56
N CYS A 75 1.80 8.72 8.49
CA CYS A 75 3.22 8.49 8.30
C CYS A 75 3.44 7.49 7.17
N VAL A 76 4.18 7.88 6.13
CA VAL A 76 4.49 6.97 5.02
C VAL A 76 5.66 6.07 5.37
N VAL A 77 5.49 4.77 5.13
CA VAL A 77 6.49 3.73 5.38
C VAL A 77 6.84 3.05 4.06
N THR A 78 8.14 2.92 3.80
CA THR A 78 8.66 2.19 2.64
C THR A 78 9.69 1.17 3.07
N ILE A 79 9.88 0.11 2.27
CA ILE A 79 10.87 -0.93 2.52
C ILE A 79 11.75 -1.07 1.28
N LYS A 80 13.06 -1.00 1.50
CA LYS A 80 14.07 -1.28 0.47
C LYS A 80 14.58 -2.70 0.65
N GLU A 81 14.72 -3.42 -0.44
CA GLU A 81 15.23 -4.79 -0.48
C GLU A 81 16.67 -4.80 -0.98
N GLN A 82 17.53 -5.56 -0.30
CA GLN A 82 18.91 -5.81 -0.70
C GLN A 82 19.21 -7.31 -0.62
N LYS A 83 19.55 -7.93 -1.75
CA LYS A 83 19.99 -9.32 -1.81
C LYS A 83 21.46 -9.41 -1.42
N LEU A 84 21.76 -10.09 -0.33
CA LEU A 84 23.12 -10.16 0.23
C LEU A 84 23.91 -11.38 -0.27
N GLY A 85 23.24 -12.48 -0.62
CA GLY A 85 23.88 -13.69 -1.12
C GLY A 85 23.66 -14.90 -0.21
N ILE A 86 24.52 -15.92 -0.38
CA ILE A 86 24.48 -17.19 0.33
C ILE A 86 25.51 -17.15 1.45
N LEU A 87 25.18 -17.77 2.61
CA LEU A 87 26.16 -17.94 3.70
C LEU A 87 27.32 -18.84 3.24
N THR A 88 28.52 -18.43 3.54
CA THR A 88 29.75 -19.19 3.29
C THR A 88 29.91 -20.33 4.29
N ASP A 89 30.93 -21.22 4.11
CA ASP A 89 31.24 -22.27 5.06
C ASP A 89 31.51 -21.73 6.47
N ASP A 90 32.22 -20.60 6.58
CA ASP A 90 32.29 -19.82 7.81
C ASP A 90 31.07 -18.86 7.85
N LYS A 91 29.97 -19.39 8.41
CA LYS A 91 28.69 -18.66 8.47
C LYS A 91 28.78 -17.35 9.22
N ASP A 92 29.51 -17.29 10.34
CA ASP A 92 29.58 -16.10 11.19
C ASP A 92 30.38 -14.98 10.53
N ALA A 93 31.56 -15.28 9.97
CA ALA A 93 32.34 -14.31 9.24
C ALA A 93 31.63 -13.83 7.96
N GLY A 94 31.01 -14.73 7.22
CA GLY A 94 30.22 -14.40 6.03
C GLY A 94 29.03 -13.49 6.36
N PHE A 95 28.29 -13.82 7.40
CA PHE A 95 27.16 -13.00 7.82
C PHE A 95 27.58 -11.66 8.44
N LEU A 96 28.71 -11.60 9.15
CA LEU A 96 29.26 -10.34 9.62
C LEU A 96 29.54 -9.37 8.46
N ALA A 97 30.14 -9.85 7.37
CA ALA A 97 30.38 -9.03 6.18
C ALA A 97 29.05 -8.56 5.54
N MET A 98 28.04 -9.43 5.44
CA MET A 98 26.70 -9.09 4.97
C MET A 98 26.05 -8.01 5.86
N ALA A 99 26.15 -8.14 7.18
CA ALA A 99 25.57 -7.17 8.11
C ALA A 99 26.31 -5.79 8.03
N GLN A 100 27.62 -5.81 7.83
CA GLN A 100 28.38 -4.58 7.59
C GLN A 100 27.93 -3.87 6.30
N GLN A 101 27.76 -4.62 5.23
CA GLN A 101 27.24 -4.11 3.96
C GLN A 101 25.80 -3.58 4.10
N ALA A 102 24.94 -4.29 4.80
CA ALA A 102 23.53 -3.91 5.00
C ALA A 102 23.38 -2.61 5.80
N PHE A 103 24.28 -2.37 6.75
CA PHE A 103 24.23 -1.17 7.61
C PHE A 103 25.09 -0.02 7.10
N ASP A 104 25.73 -0.15 5.94
CA ASP A 104 26.53 0.95 5.38
C ASP A 104 25.64 2.19 5.17
N LYS A 105 26.04 3.31 5.77
CA LYS A 105 25.34 4.60 5.71
C LYS A 105 23.87 4.57 6.21
N GLN A 106 23.48 3.55 6.97
CA GLN A 106 22.12 3.43 7.53
C GLN A 106 22.15 3.56 9.06
N LEU A 107 21.21 4.34 9.59
CA LEU A 107 21.02 4.47 11.03
C LEU A 107 19.90 3.51 11.49
N VAL A 108 20.28 2.27 11.76
CA VAL A 108 19.37 1.20 12.17
C VAL A 108 19.38 1.07 13.69
N SER A 109 18.22 1.08 14.33
CA SER A 109 18.06 0.91 15.79
C SER A 109 17.55 -0.49 16.18
N THR A 110 16.80 -1.14 15.31
CA THR A 110 16.16 -2.43 15.58
C THR A 110 16.39 -3.39 14.42
N VAL A 111 16.77 -4.63 14.72
CA VAL A 111 17.07 -5.67 13.75
C VAL A 111 16.28 -6.93 14.08
N TYR A 112 15.68 -7.53 13.08
CA TYR A 112 14.96 -8.79 13.17
C TYR A 112 15.64 -9.86 12.31
N PHE A 113 15.55 -11.10 12.75
CA PHE A 113 16.02 -12.28 12.00
C PHE A 113 14.85 -13.23 11.80
N VAL A 114 14.62 -13.64 10.57
CA VAL A 114 13.58 -14.61 10.17
C VAL A 114 14.19 -15.69 9.30
N GLY A 115 13.72 -16.92 9.48
CA GLY A 115 14.13 -18.06 8.68
C GLY A 115 15.13 -18.98 9.37
N SER A 116 15.18 -20.23 8.90
CA SER A 116 15.98 -21.31 9.49
C SER A 116 17.49 -21.11 9.36
N ALA A 117 17.93 -20.22 8.47
CA ALA A 117 19.36 -19.90 8.35
C ALA A 117 19.96 -19.34 9.65
N PHE A 118 19.13 -18.72 10.50
CA PHE A 118 19.54 -18.14 11.79
C PHE A 118 19.33 -19.08 12.99
N ASP A 119 18.93 -20.32 12.75
CA ASP A 119 18.85 -21.31 13.81
C ASP A 119 20.23 -21.77 14.25
N GLY A 120 20.37 -22.06 15.56
CA GLY A 120 21.61 -22.48 16.17
C GLY A 120 22.44 -21.34 16.76
N GLY A 121 23.52 -21.68 17.42
CA GLY A 121 24.39 -20.74 18.16
C GLY A 121 25.61 -20.23 17.39
N TRP A 122 25.57 -20.22 16.07
CA TRP A 122 26.75 -19.91 15.23
C TRP A 122 27.04 -18.40 15.12
N MET A 123 26.03 -17.55 15.29
CA MET A 123 26.16 -16.09 15.24
C MET A 123 26.82 -15.55 16.53
N GLN A 124 28.13 -15.47 16.59
CA GLN A 124 28.84 -14.93 17.75
C GLN A 124 29.40 -13.53 17.49
N GLU A 125 30.30 -13.38 16.54
CA GLU A 125 30.93 -12.10 16.22
C GLU A 125 29.97 -11.19 15.44
N SER A 126 29.18 -11.75 14.52
CA SER A 126 28.13 -11.00 13.82
C SER A 126 27.08 -10.43 14.79
N LEU A 127 26.64 -11.20 15.77
CA LEU A 127 25.67 -10.74 16.76
C LEU A 127 26.27 -9.66 17.68
N LYS A 128 27.53 -9.81 18.11
CA LYS A 128 28.24 -8.76 18.85
C LYS A 128 28.33 -7.46 18.06
N TYR A 129 28.59 -7.54 16.76
CA TYR A 129 28.62 -6.37 15.88
C TYR A 129 27.24 -5.71 15.77
N ILE A 130 26.22 -6.52 15.51
CA ILE A 130 24.84 -6.05 15.31
C ILE A 130 24.29 -5.41 16.58
N CYS A 131 24.54 -5.99 17.76
CA CYS A 131 24.08 -5.47 19.03
C CYS A 131 24.81 -4.22 19.53
N ARG A 132 25.85 -3.75 18.84
CA ARG A 132 26.49 -2.46 19.16
C ARG A 132 25.58 -1.30 18.79
N GLY A 133 24.78 -0.82 19.78
CA GLY A 133 23.86 0.31 19.61
C GLY A 133 22.55 -0.05 18.93
N ARG A 134 22.26 -1.33 18.67
CA ARG A 134 21.01 -1.84 18.08
C ARG A 134 20.39 -2.90 18.97
N ARG A 135 19.09 -3.09 18.85
CA ARG A 135 18.35 -4.19 19.48
C ARG A 135 18.08 -5.26 18.44
N ALA A 136 18.41 -6.52 18.76
CA ALA A 136 18.28 -7.66 17.85
C ALA A 136 17.24 -8.66 18.37
N PHE A 137 16.37 -9.15 17.51
CA PHE A 137 15.27 -10.05 17.84
C PHE A 137 15.16 -11.20 16.85
N LEU A 138 14.87 -12.40 17.34
CA LEU A 138 14.45 -13.53 16.51
C LEU A 138 12.95 -13.43 16.25
N GLY A 139 12.58 -13.23 14.99
CA GLY A 139 11.20 -13.00 14.56
C GLY A 139 10.49 -14.30 14.11
N LYS A 140 10.44 -15.35 14.94
CA LYS A 140 9.84 -16.64 14.55
C LYS A 140 8.42 -16.54 13.98
N ASN A 141 7.60 -15.62 14.49
CA ASN A 141 6.22 -15.42 14.07
C ASN A 141 5.99 -14.01 13.47
N LEU A 142 7.05 -13.34 13.01
CA LEU A 142 6.99 -11.95 12.57
C LEU A 142 5.96 -11.76 11.46
N TYR A 143 6.01 -12.58 10.42
CA TYR A 143 5.10 -12.45 9.29
C TYR A 143 3.65 -12.77 9.65
N SER A 144 3.40 -13.80 10.47
CA SER A 144 2.05 -14.14 10.92
C SER A 144 1.43 -13.06 11.80
N LEU A 145 2.22 -12.52 12.74
CA LEU A 145 1.77 -11.41 13.59
C LEU A 145 1.58 -10.13 12.80
N GLY A 146 2.49 -9.87 11.83
CA GLY A 146 2.36 -8.74 10.91
C GLY A 146 1.06 -8.81 10.11
N ALA A 147 0.72 -9.97 9.56
CA ALA A 147 -0.55 -10.17 8.85
C ALA A 147 -1.78 -9.93 9.75
N CYS A 148 -1.72 -10.33 11.04
CA CYS A 148 -2.77 -10.02 12.00
C CYS A 148 -2.91 -8.51 12.23
N PHE A 149 -1.80 -7.77 12.32
CA PHE A 149 -1.83 -6.31 12.46
C PHE A 149 -2.39 -5.62 11.20
N VAL A 150 -2.07 -6.11 9.99
CA VAL A 150 -2.68 -5.63 8.76
C VAL A 150 -4.20 -5.76 8.82
N ALA A 151 -4.69 -6.96 9.13
CA ALA A 151 -6.13 -7.24 9.21
C ALA A 151 -6.85 -6.39 10.26
N PHE A 152 -6.17 -6.04 11.35
CA PHE A 152 -6.71 -5.18 12.41
C PHE A 152 -6.78 -3.72 11.95
N GLN A 153 -5.68 -3.15 11.43
CA GLN A 153 -5.61 -1.74 11.06
C GLN A 153 -6.47 -1.35 9.85
N LYS A 154 -6.70 -2.28 8.92
CA LYS A 154 -7.58 -1.99 7.77
C LYS A 154 -9.05 -1.79 8.15
N LYS A 155 -9.44 -2.14 9.38
CA LYS A 155 -10.76 -1.87 9.94
C LYS A 155 -10.87 -0.50 10.62
N GLU A 156 -9.74 0.16 10.88
CA GLU A 156 -9.73 1.48 11.51
C GLU A 156 -9.91 2.60 10.48
N THR A 157 -10.71 3.60 10.84
CA THR A 157 -11.00 4.77 9.99
C THR A 157 -9.84 5.75 9.93
N GLU A 158 -9.02 5.83 10.97
CA GLU A 158 -7.84 6.70 11.02
C GLU A 158 -6.57 5.84 11.05
N ARG A 159 -5.76 5.96 10.01
CA ARG A 159 -4.49 5.24 9.90
C ARG A 159 -3.34 6.12 10.38
N GLU A 160 -2.57 5.65 11.35
CA GLU A 160 -1.36 6.35 11.81
C GLU A 160 -0.23 6.29 10.77
N TYR A 161 -0.16 5.22 10.01
CA TYR A 161 0.82 5.02 8.93
C TYR A 161 0.22 4.30 7.73
N VAL A 162 0.85 4.50 6.59
CA VAL A 162 0.52 3.84 5.33
C VAL A 162 1.79 3.22 4.74
N TYR A 163 1.70 1.96 4.38
CA TYR A 163 2.76 1.26 3.66
C TYR A 163 2.60 1.53 2.15
N LEU A 164 3.72 1.86 1.48
CA LEU A 164 3.78 2.05 0.03
C LEU A 164 4.86 1.14 -0.55
N GLY A 165 4.47 -0.06 -0.92
CA GLY A 165 5.29 -1.03 -1.64
C GLY A 165 4.97 -1.08 -3.13
N ASP A 166 5.30 -2.20 -3.77
CA ASP A 166 5.10 -2.40 -5.21
C ASP A 166 3.65 -2.82 -5.53
N SER A 167 2.92 -3.32 -4.53
CA SER A 167 1.53 -3.81 -4.67
C SER A 167 0.49 -2.77 -4.24
N GLU A 168 0.93 -1.62 -3.71
CA GLU A 168 0.05 -0.56 -3.23
C GLU A 168 0.04 0.61 -4.22
N PHE A 169 -1.16 1.13 -4.44
CA PHE A 169 -1.37 2.34 -5.22
C PHE A 169 -0.80 3.56 -4.48
N LYS A 170 -0.03 4.39 -5.18
CA LYS A 170 0.79 5.45 -4.57
C LYS A 170 0.12 6.82 -4.53
N MET A 171 -1.12 6.94 -5.00
CA MET A 171 -1.81 8.22 -5.13
C MET A 171 -3.15 8.22 -4.40
N ASN A 172 -3.49 9.34 -3.76
CA ASN A 172 -4.86 9.61 -3.33
C ASN A 172 -5.62 10.25 -4.50
N ILE A 173 -6.81 9.74 -4.80
CA ILE A 173 -7.73 10.32 -5.79
C ILE A 173 -8.98 10.76 -5.05
N SER A 174 -9.30 12.04 -5.11
CA SER A 174 -10.46 12.60 -4.44
C SER A 174 -11.29 13.47 -5.38
N LEU A 175 -12.57 13.58 -5.07
CA LEU A 175 -13.51 14.48 -5.70
C LEU A 175 -13.87 15.61 -4.73
N LYS A 176 -13.91 16.84 -5.21
CA LYS A 176 -14.48 17.94 -4.44
C LYS A 176 -15.99 17.94 -4.62
N VAL A 177 -16.69 17.57 -3.58
CA VAL A 177 -18.15 17.40 -3.60
C VAL A 177 -18.84 18.39 -2.66
N ARG A 178 -20.11 18.68 -2.94
CA ARG A 178 -20.97 19.44 -2.04
C ARG A 178 -21.94 18.51 -1.35
N LYS A 179 -21.85 18.41 -0.03
CA LYS A 179 -22.75 17.65 0.81
C LYS A 179 -23.38 18.55 1.84
N LYS A 180 -24.73 18.57 1.92
CA LYS A 180 -25.47 19.43 2.85
C LYS A 180 -25.04 20.91 2.83
N GLN A 181 -24.73 21.46 1.66
CA GLN A 181 -24.24 22.84 1.40
C GLN A 181 -22.76 23.11 1.78
N GLU A 182 -22.05 22.18 2.38
CA GLU A 182 -20.62 22.29 2.64
C GLU A 182 -19.79 21.62 1.53
N LEU A 183 -18.63 22.20 1.24
CA LEU A 183 -17.66 21.61 0.32
C LEU A 183 -16.76 20.66 1.11
N GLU A 184 -16.70 19.41 0.69
CA GLU A 184 -15.81 18.41 1.27
C GLU A 184 -15.06 17.63 0.18
N PHE A 185 -13.95 16.98 0.55
CA PHE A 185 -13.27 16.05 -0.31
C PHE A 185 -13.80 14.64 -0.06
N TYR A 186 -14.36 14.03 -1.11
CA TYR A 186 -14.71 12.62 -1.10
C TYR A 186 -13.52 11.81 -1.61
N SER A 187 -12.94 10.96 -0.75
CA SER A 187 -11.85 10.06 -1.15
C SER A 187 -12.42 8.93 -1.98
N LEU A 188 -12.02 8.86 -3.25
CA LEU A 188 -12.42 7.79 -4.18
C LEU A 188 -11.42 6.64 -4.12
N VAL A 189 -10.12 6.95 -4.09
CA VAL A 189 -9.04 5.98 -3.91
C VAL A 189 -8.07 6.54 -2.87
N THR A 190 -7.62 5.69 -1.95
CA THR A 190 -6.64 6.06 -0.91
C THR A 190 -5.31 5.37 -1.21
N ALA A 191 -4.21 6.12 -1.14
CA ALA A 191 -2.87 5.56 -1.27
C ALA A 191 -2.61 4.46 -0.22
N GLY A 192 -1.87 3.42 -0.61
CA GLY A 192 -1.64 2.23 0.22
C GLY A 192 -2.72 1.16 0.07
N GLU A 193 -3.68 1.34 -0.82
CA GLU A 193 -4.60 0.28 -1.21
C GLU A 193 -3.95 -0.63 -2.26
N ASN A 194 -4.22 -1.94 -2.16
CA ASN A 194 -3.70 -2.90 -3.13
C ASN A 194 -4.40 -2.70 -4.49
N TRP A 195 -3.61 -2.55 -5.56
CA TRP A 195 -4.14 -2.23 -6.88
C TRP A 195 -4.67 -3.44 -7.67
N TYR A 196 -4.45 -4.68 -7.21
CA TYR A 196 -4.86 -5.88 -7.97
C TYR A 196 -6.35 -6.22 -7.89
N LEU A 197 -7.05 -5.80 -6.84
CA LEU A 197 -8.36 -6.37 -6.50
C LEU A 197 -9.50 -5.38 -6.44
N LYS A 198 -9.25 -4.07 -6.48
CA LYS A 198 -10.30 -3.11 -6.17
C LYS A 198 -10.73 -2.26 -7.35
N GLU A 199 -12.01 -2.28 -7.58
CA GLU A 199 -12.74 -1.30 -8.34
C GLU A 199 -13.34 -0.29 -7.37
N HIS A 200 -13.06 0.98 -7.60
CA HIS A 200 -13.61 2.07 -6.80
C HIS A 200 -14.69 2.78 -7.59
N SER A 201 -15.87 2.91 -7.04
CA SER A 201 -16.99 3.51 -7.74
C SER A 201 -17.77 4.46 -6.83
N CYS A 202 -18.24 5.56 -7.38
CA CYS A 202 -19.18 6.46 -6.74
C CYS A 202 -20.17 7.06 -7.73
N GLU A 203 -21.33 7.47 -7.22
CA GLU A 203 -22.31 8.22 -8.00
C GLU A 203 -22.39 9.65 -7.49
N VAL A 204 -22.32 10.60 -8.40
CA VAL A 204 -22.42 12.03 -8.10
C VAL A 204 -23.36 12.73 -9.08
N ILE A 205 -23.87 13.90 -8.67
CA ILE A 205 -24.70 14.77 -9.51
C ILE A 205 -23.86 15.97 -9.92
N LEU A 206 -23.81 16.27 -11.22
CA LEU A 206 -23.10 17.45 -11.74
C LEU A 206 -23.82 18.73 -11.36
N ASP A 207 -23.07 19.72 -10.86
CA ASP A 207 -23.59 21.05 -10.46
C ASP A 207 -23.47 22.09 -11.61
N GLY A 208 -23.92 21.70 -12.80
CA GLY A 208 -23.96 22.60 -13.97
C GLY A 208 -22.65 22.69 -14.76
N THR A 209 -21.77 21.71 -14.58
CA THR A 209 -20.51 21.59 -15.34
C THR A 209 -20.56 20.34 -16.25
N ASP A 210 -19.77 20.36 -17.32
CA ASP A 210 -19.52 19.24 -18.22
C ASP A 210 -18.12 18.62 -18.00
N THR A 211 -17.51 18.91 -16.85
CA THR A 211 -16.19 18.43 -16.46
C THR A 211 -16.24 17.78 -15.09
N VAL A 212 -15.40 16.78 -14.88
CA VAL A 212 -15.11 16.15 -13.59
C VAL A 212 -13.69 16.48 -13.18
N GLU A 213 -13.51 17.11 -12.02
CA GLU A 213 -12.20 17.42 -11.48
C GLU A 213 -11.78 16.34 -10.48
N LEU A 214 -10.65 15.66 -10.80
CA LEU A 214 -9.99 14.74 -9.90
C LEU A 214 -8.85 15.45 -9.19
N TRP A 215 -8.85 15.37 -7.87
CA TRP A 215 -7.80 15.91 -7.01
C TRP A 215 -6.84 14.78 -6.66
N LEU A 216 -5.63 14.87 -7.22
CA LEU A 216 -4.57 13.86 -7.15
C LEU A 216 -3.52 14.33 -6.14
N GLN A 217 -3.31 13.58 -5.08
CA GLN A 217 -2.34 13.96 -4.05
C GLN A 217 -1.46 12.77 -3.67
N HIS A 218 -0.15 12.92 -3.89
CA HIS A 218 0.82 11.95 -3.40
C HIS A 218 0.93 12.07 -1.87
N PRO A 219 1.00 10.97 -1.11
CA PRO A 219 1.12 11.02 0.36
C PRO A 219 2.31 11.80 0.90
N TYR A 220 3.39 11.92 0.11
CA TYR A 220 4.54 12.79 0.42
C TYR A 220 4.31 14.26 0.05
N GLY A 221 3.35 14.54 -0.82
CA GLY A 221 3.09 15.86 -1.37
C GLY A 221 2.19 16.70 -0.48
N ARG A 222 2.47 18.00 -0.42
CA ARG A 222 1.59 18.98 0.24
C ARG A 222 0.54 19.54 -0.71
N GLU A 223 0.81 19.50 -2.00
CA GLU A 223 -0.03 20.07 -3.05
C GLU A 223 -0.75 18.94 -3.80
N ALA A 224 -2.00 19.18 -4.14
CA ALA A 224 -2.77 18.33 -5.02
C ALA A 224 -2.68 18.85 -6.45
N LYS A 225 -2.49 17.95 -7.42
CA LYS A 225 -2.66 18.22 -8.84
C LYS A 225 -4.14 18.03 -9.19
N ILE A 226 -4.71 18.93 -9.98
CA ILE A 226 -6.08 18.80 -10.44
C ILE A 226 -6.04 18.36 -11.92
N GLU A 227 -6.73 17.25 -12.20
CA GLU A 227 -6.98 16.79 -13.56
C GLU A 227 -8.45 16.96 -13.88
N SER A 228 -8.73 17.68 -14.97
CA SER A 228 -10.09 17.95 -15.44
C SER A 228 -10.42 17.01 -16.59
N LEU A 229 -11.45 16.20 -16.41
CA LEU A 229 -11.94 15.25 -17.41
C LEU A 229 -13.18 15.86 -18.08
N GLU A 230 -13.10 16.16 -19.38
CA GLU A 230 -14.17 16.77 -20.16
C GLU A 230 -15.17 15.70 -20.62
N LEU A 231 -16.44 15.84 -20.29
CA LEU A 231 -17.51 14.97 -20.74
C LEU A 231 -18.05 15.43 -22.10
N ALA A 232 -17.29 15.12 -23.17
CA ALA A 232 -17.62 15.55 -24.52
C ALA A 232 -19.05 15.12 -24.92
N ASP A 233 -19.79 16.05 -25.54
CA ASP A 233 -21.19 15.88 -25.97
C ASP A 233 -22.15 15.39 -24.84
N LEU A 234 -21.90 15.78 -23.60
CA LEU A 234 -22.85 15.55 -22.52
C LEU A 234 -24.21 16.19 -22.87
N PRO A 235 -25.34 15.48 -22.75
CA PRO A 235 -26.66 16.08 -23.04
C PRO A 235 -26.92 17.30 -22.18
N LYS A 236 -27.39 18.39 -22.82
CA LYS A 236 -27.75 19.61 -22.10
C LYS A 236 -28.99 19.36 -21.25
N ARG A 237 -28.84 19.44 -19.94
CA ARG A 237 -29.91 19.28 -18.95
C ARG A 237 -29.88 20.46 -17.96
N PRO A 238 -30.97 20.74 -17.24
CA PRO A 238 -30.95 21.70 -16.14
C PRO A 238 -29.87 21.35 -15.10
N VAL A 239 -29.39 22.36 -14.40
CA VAL A 239 -28.40 22.19 -13.31
C VAL A 239 -28.90 21.15 -12.30
N ARG A 240 -28.02 20.23 -11.87
CA ARG A 240 -28.32 19.14 -10.91
C ARG A 240 -29.31 18.09 -11.40
N THR A 241 -29.44 17.90 -12.71
CA THR A 241 -30.26 16.84 -13.31
C THR A 241 -29.43 15.87 -14.16
N THR A 242 -28.13 15.81 -13.94
CA THR A 242 -27.24 14.84 -14.55
C THR A 242 -26.51 14.08 -13.46
N ARG A 243 -26.87 12.81 -13.28
CA ARG A 243 -26.18 11.86 -12.40
C ARG A 243 -25.19 11.07 -13.23
N ILE A 244 -24.00 10.94 -12.74
CA ILE A 244 -22.93 10.15 -13.36
C ILE A 244 -22.41 9.13 -12.35
N ARG A 245 -21.89 8.01 -12.86
CA ARG A 245 -21.07 7.07 -12.12
C ARG A 245 -19.64 7.24 -12.55
N ILE A 246 -18.75 7.34 -11.57
CA ILE A 246 -17.31 7.39 -11.78
C ILE A 246 -16.75 6.09 -11.25
N THR A 247 -16.07 5.32 -12.10
CA THR A 247 -15.42 4.06 -11.75
C THR A 247 -13.93 4.20 -12.01
N VAL A 248 -13.11 3.80 -11.05
CA VAL A 248 -11.64 3.80 -11.15
C VAL A 248 -11.15 2.36 -11.07
N HIS A 249 -10.47 1.91 -12.10
CA HIS A 249 -9.79 0.62 -12.18
C HIS A 249 -8.30 0.84 -12.05
N LEU A 250 -7.69 0.36 -10.99
CA LEU A 250 -6.26 0.48 -10.77
C LEU A 250 -5.52 -0.54 -11.65
N LEU A 251 -4.55 -0.07 -12.46
CA LEU A 251 -3.77 -0.89 -13.41
C LEU A 251 -2.33 -1.12 -12.95
N GLY A 252 -1.89 -0.43 -11.92
CA GLY A 252 -0.53 -0.46 -11.40
C GLY A 252 -0.42 0.41 -10.17
N ASP A 253 0.78 0.56 -9.66
CA ASP A 253 1.06 1.38 -8.47
C ASP A 253 0.91 2.89 -8.71
N THR A 254 0.97 3.33 -9.98
CA THR A 254 0.84 4.73 -10.41
C THR A 254 -0.07 4.90 -11.63
N LYS A 255 -0.86 3.88 -12.02
CA LYS A 255 -1.67 3.93 -13.23
C LYS A 255 -3.11 3.49 -12.96
N ALA A 256 -4.07 4.21 -13.52
CA ALA A 256 -5.49 3.89 -13.41
C ALA A 256 -6.27 4.20 -14.69
N ASP A 257 -7.29 3.41 -14.97
CA ASP A 257 -8.36 3.72 -15.91
C ASP A 257 -9.55 4.30 -15.17
N ILE A 258 -10.11 5.39 -15.71
CA ILE A 258 -11.28 6.05 -15.16
C ILE A 258 -12.38 5.97 -16.19
N GLU A 259 -13.49 5.40 -15.78
CA GLU A 259 -14.70 5.31 -16.59
C GLU A 259 -15.79 6.18 -15.96
N ILE A 260 -16.43 7.03 -16.77
CA ILE A 260 -17.52 7.90 -16.34
C ILE A 260 -18.74 7.57 -17.19
N GLU A 261 -19.85 7.19 -16.56
CA GLU A 261 -21.10 6.79 -17.21
C GLU A 261 -22.19 7.82 -16.90
N ASP A 262 -22.94 8.24 -17.93
CA ASP A 262 -24.16 9.06 -17.76
C ASP A 262 -25.33 8.19 -17.32
N LEU A 263 -25.79 8.35 -16.10
CA LEU A 263 -26.94 7.64 -15.54
C LEU A 263 -28.27 8.38 -15.73
N GLY A 264 -28.23 9.61 -16.28
CA GLY A 264 -29.41 10.45 -16.37
C GLY A 264 -29.96 10.86 -14.99
N PHE A 265 -31.24 11.26 -14.94
CA PHE A 265 -31.93 11.64 -13.69
C PHE A 265 -33.43 11.31 -13.77
N GLY A 266 -33.74 10.02 -13.65
CA GLY A 266 -35.11 9.51 -13.73
C GLY A 266 -35.71 9.56 -15.14
N GLU A 267 -37.04 9.44 -15.23
CA GLU A 267 -37.75 9.36 -16.51
C GLU A 267 -37.72 10.68 -17.32
N LEU A 268 -37.62 11.82 -16.64
CA LEU A 268 -37.60 13.14 -17.29
C LEU A 268 -36.27 13.43 -17.99
N PHE A 269 -35.19 12.86 -17.50
CA PHE A 269 -33.85 13.03 -18.06
C PHE A 269 -33.18 11.64 -18.13
N PRO A 270 -33.58 10.79 -19.09
CA PRO A 270 -33.02 9.43 -19.20
C PRO A 270 -31.51 9.46 -19.47
N SER A 271 -30.83 8.36 -19.14
CA SER A 271 -29.43 8.15 -19.50
C SER A 271 -29.24 8.30 -21.02
N SER A 272 -28.14 8.85 -21.42
CA SER A 272 -27.70 8.89 -22.82
C SER A 272 -26.88 7.66 -23.21
N GLU A 273 -26.64 6.76 -22.28
CA GLU A 273 -25.77 5.56 -22.44
C GLU A 273 -24.31 5.92 -22.83
N LYS A 274 -23.94 7.20 -22.66
CA LYS A 274 -22.59 7.64 -22.92
C LYS A 274 -21.64 7.21 -21.81
N VAL A 275 -20.46 6.77 -22.23
CA VAL A 275 -19.35 6.37 -21.37
C VAL A 275 -18.09 7.04 -21.86
N TRP A 276 -17.42 7.76 -20.96
CA TRP A 276 -16.11 8.38 -21.22
C TRP A 276 -15.03 7.58 -20.51
N LYS A 277 -13.90 7.34 -21.21
CA LYS A 277 -12.79 6.54 -20.69
C LYS A 277 -11.50 7.33 -20.76
N TYR A 278 -10.77 7.33 -19.66
CA TYR A 278 -9.50 8.02 -19.52
C TYR A 278 -8.48 7.08 -18.88
N THR A 279 -7.30 6.99 -19.48
CA THR A 279 -6.16 6.32 -18.84
C THR A 279 -5.22 7.37 -18.30
N MET A 280 -4.89 7.27 -17.04
CA MET A 280 -4.04 8.24 -16.33
C MET A 280 -2.81 7.54 -15.75
N GLU A 281 -1.68 8.21 -15.83
CA GLU A 281 -0.43 7.83 -15.17
C GLU A 281 0.00 9.02 -14.29
N PHE A 282 0.34 8.73 -13.03
CA PHE A 282 0.49 9.72 -11.96
C PHE A 282 1.94 9.94 -11.57
#